data_fd9d2057ca5e9607b02f68a3943a6847
#
_entry.id   fd9d2057ca5e9607b02f68a3943a6847
#
_cell.length_a   1.000
_cell.length_b   1.000
_cell.length_c   1.000
_cell.angle_alpha   90.00
_cell.angle_beta   90.00
_cell.angle_gamma   90.00
#
_symmetry.space_group_name_H-M   'P 1'
#
loop_
_entity.id
_entity.type
_entity.pdbx_description
1 polymer ?
#
loop_
_entity_poly.entity_id
_entity_poly.type
_entity_poly.pdbx_seq_one_letter_code
_entity_poly.pdbx_strand_id
1 'polypeptide(L)'
;MKINLKEKISKVKQIKSPEPAMENPEQTMDVPDDVMIECDSLVKIYKTKDIEVLALQGLDLTVKRGELMAIIGNSGSGKSTFLNMIGGLDRPSAGKLYVDGKNLFQMTENELVKYKRSTVGFVWQNNARNLLPYLTAWENVMTPMLFVEEKEKAVSEEEKKKRALELLELVGLGHRKDSKLNQLSGGEQQRVAIAIALANNPKLLLADEPTGAVDRKTADDILEMFRKLNEKLG
;
A
#
# COMPACT_ATOMS: atom_id res chain seq x y z
N MET A 1 -54.89 28.62 3.22
CA MET A 1 -53.63 29.34 2.97
C MET A 1 -52.62 28.28 2.50
N LYS A 2 -52.45 28.09 1.18
CA LYS A 2 -51.53 27.11 0.60
C LYS A 2 -50.13 27.73 0.51
N ILE A 3 -49.24 27.28 1.34
CA ILE A 3 -47.84 27.71 1.34
C ILE A 3 -47.14 27.10 0.13
N ASN A 4 -46.68 27.96 -0.77
CA ASN A 4 -46.00 27.54 -2.01
C ASN A 4 -44.57 27.06 -1.69
N LEU A 5 -44.40 25.73 -1.70
CA LEU A 5 -43.14 25.08 -1.38
C LEU A 5 -42.01 25.40 -2.39
N LYS A 6 -42.35 25.85 -3.59
CA LYS A 6 -41.37 26.18 -4.65
C LYS A 6 -40.57 27.47 -4.37
N GLU A 7 -41.13 28.41 -3.59
CA GLU A 7 -40.46 29.67 -3.27
C GLU A 7 -39.40 29.54 -2.16
N LYS A 8 -39.49 28.51 -1.32
CA LYS A 8 -38.48 28.25 -0.28
C LYS A 8 -37.23 27.49 -0.80
N ILE A 9 -37.36 26.80 -1.92
CA ILE A 9 -36.25 26.02 -2.50
C ILE A 9 -35.29 26.91 -3.30
N SER A 10 -35.73 28.06 -3.81
CA SER A 10 -34.88 28.97 -4.60
C SER A 10 -33.92 29.82 -3.75
N LYS A 11 -34.01 29.78 -2.42
CA LYS A 11 -33.13 30.54 -1.50
C LYS A 11 -32.07 29.66 -0.79
N VAL A 12 -31.97 28.37 -1.11
CA VAL A 12 -30.79 27.61 -0.73
C VAL A 12 -29.67 28.06 -1.67
N LYS A 13 -28.92 29.07 -1.24
CA LYS A 13 -27.64 29.39 -1.84
C LYS A 13 -26.87 28.04 -1.90
N GLN A 14 -26.47 27.66 -3.11
CA GLN A 14 -25.46 26.63 -3.29
C GLN A 14 -24.28 27.00 -2.36
N ILE A 15 -24.17 26.31 -1.26
CA ILE A 15 -22.93 26.28 -0.52
C ILE A 15 -22.00 25.54 -1.49
N LYS A 16 -21.23 26.28 -2.27
CA LYS A 16 -20.06 25.72 -2.95
C LYS A 16 -19.30 25.02 -1.83
N SER A 17 -19.15 23.70 -1.96
CA SER A 17 -18.09 22.99 -1.24
C SER A 17 -16.85 23.86 -1.35
N PRO A 18 -16.13 24.14 -0.26
CA PRO A 18 -14.86 24.84 -0.38
C PRO A 18 -14.06 24.08 -1.41
N GLU A 19 -13.69 24.75 -2.49
CA GLU A 19 -12.64 24.26 -3.37
C GLU A 19 -11.49 23.92 -2.42
N PRO A 20 -10.86 22.75 -2.55
CA PRO A 20 -9.67 22.47 -1.76
C PRO A 20 -8.76 23.68 -1.98
N ALA A 21 -8.39 24.34 -0.89
CA ALA A 21 -7.44 25.43 -0.95
C ALA A 21 -6.26 24.90 -1.76
N MET A 22 -6.08 25.43 -2.97
CA MET A 22 -4.87 25.19 -3.73
C MET A 22 -3.77 25.88 -2.93
N GLU A 23 -3.18 25.15 -2.00
CA GLU A 23 -1.92 25.56 -1.42
C GLU A 23 -0.93 25.69 -2.57
N ASN A 24 -0.27 26.83 -2.57
CA ASN A 24 0.70 27.30 -3.54
C ASN A 24 1.60 26.13 -4.00
N PRO A 25 1.68 25.77 -5.29
CA PRO A 25 2.46 24.61 -5.76
C PRO A 25 3.97 24.74 -5.55
N GLU A 26 4.46 25.83 -4.98
CA GLU A 26 5.88 26.15 -4.80
C GLU A 26 6.47 25.76 -3.42
N GLN A 27 5.70 25.23 -2.47
CA GLN A 27 6.28 24.67 -1.26
C GLN A 27 6.62 23.18 -1.47
N THR A 28 7.60 22.89 -2.30
CA THR A 28 8.31 21.61 -2.27
C THR A 28 9.00 21.52 -0.92
N MET A 29 8.59 20.58 -0.10
CA MET A 29 9.31 20.23 1.11
C MET A 29 10.65 19.65 0.67
N ASP A 30 11.76 20.18 1.19
CA ASP A 30 13.09 19.61 0.96
C ASP A 30 13.19 18.36 1.84
N VAL A 31 12.80 17.20 1.26
CA VAL A 31 12.85 15.90 1.97
C VAL A 31 14.27 15.37 1.85
N PRO A 32 14.96 15.13 2.96
CA PRO A 32 16.32 14.58 2.95
C PRO A 32 16.40 13.24 2.19
N ASP A 33 17.51 12.98 1.51
CA ASP A 33 17.72 11.77 0.70
C ASP A 33 17.66 10.47 1.51
N ASP A 34 17.96 10.52 2.82
CA ASP A 34 17.90 9.38 3.74
C ASP A 34 16.47 9.09 4.24
N VAL A 35 15.49 9.94 3.89
CA VAL A 35 14.08 9.76 4.28
C VAL A 35 13.32 9.00 3.19
N MET A 36 12.58 7.98 3.62
CA MET A 36 11.68 7.19 2.76
C MET A 36 10.26 7.73 2.79
N ILE A 37 9.74 8.07 3.98
CA ILE A 37 8.39 8.60 4.17
C ILE A 37 8.48 9.85 5.02
N GLU A 38 7.81 10.92 4.57
CA GLU A 38 7.63 12.16 5.33
C GLU A 38 6.17 12.57 5.31
N CYS A 39 5.59 12.71 6.49
CA CYS A 39 4.23 13.20 6.70
C CYS A 39 4.25 14.43 7.60
N ASP A 40 3.57 15.49 7.16
CA ASP A 40 3.38 16.72 7.93
C ASP A 40 1.89 17.00 8.02
N SER A 41 1.35 16.99 9.25
CA SER A 41 -0.04 17.29 9.58
C SER A 41 -1.05 16.51 8.73
N LEU A 42 -0.78 15.23 8.46
CA LEU A 42 -1.55 14.40 7.54
C LEU A 42 -2.95 14.12 8.08
N VAL A 43 -3.98 14.50 7.32
CA VAL A 43 -5.39 14.34 7.68
C VAL A 43 -6.12 13.47 6.68
N LYS A 44 -6.97 12.58 7.17
CA LYS A 44 -7.91 11.82 6.35
C LYS A 44 -9.31 11.85 6.93
N ILE A 45 -10.25 12.32 6.11
CA ILE A 45 -11.68 12.38 6.43
C ILE A 45 -12.42 11.57 5.38
N TYR A 46 -13.22 10.60 5.83
CA TYR A 46 -14.18 9.89 4.98
C TYR A 46 -15.56 10.54 5.13
N LYS A 47 -16.16 10.94 4.03
CA LYS A 47 -17.49 11.56 3.99
C LYS A 47 -18.47 10.68 3.23
N THR A 48 -19.57 10.36 3.87
CA THR A 48 -20.78 9.83 3.24
C THR A 48 -21.90 10.87 3.34
N LYS A 49 -23.08 10.59 2.79
CA LYS A 49 -24.19 11.56 2.84
C LYS A 49 -24.56 11.96 4.26
N ASP A 50 -24.42 11.07 5.24
CA ASP A 50 -24.94 11.24 6.60
C ASP A 50 -23.85 11.11 7.68
N ILE A 51 -22.62 10.71 7.33
CA ILE A 51 -21.57 10.43 8.30
C ILE A 51 -20.23 11.01 7.81
N GLU A 52 -19.54 11.67 8.71
CA GLU A 52 -18.17 12.11 8.53
C GLU A 52 -17.29 11.42 9.58
N VAL A 53 -16.25 10.71 9.09
CA VAL A 53 -15.31 9.98 9.96
C VAL A 53 -13.92 10.57 9.77
N LEU A 54 -13.38 11.14 10.83
CA LEU A 54 -12.01 11.63 10.88
C LEU A 54 -11.09 10.46 11.21
N ALA A 55 -10.46 9.89 10.20
CA ALA A 55 -9.63 8.69 10.33
C ALA A 55 -8.18 9.00 10.70
N LEU A 56 -7.63 10.15 10.28
CA LEU A 56 -6.34 10.68 10.72
C LEU A 56 -6.47 12.17 11.05
N GLN A 57 -5.82 12.59 12.14
CA GLN A 57 -6.02 13.89 12.79
C GLN A 57 -4.72 14.70 12.87
N GLY A 58 -4.02 14.88 11.75
CA GLY A 58 -2.75 15.61 11.75
C GLY A 58 -1.58 14.72 12.19
N LEU A 59 -1.32 13.66 11.41
CA LEU A 59 -0.20 12.75 11.67
C LEU A 59 1.10 13.35 11.15
N ASP A 60 2.09 13.47 12.05
CA ASP A 60 3.48 13.77 11.72
C ASP A 60 4.31 12.50 11.87
N LEU A 61 5.07 12.14 10.83
CA LEU A 61 5.89 10.94 10.84
C LEU A 61 7.01 11.04 9.82
N THR A 62 8.23 10.71 10.25
CA THR A 62 9.39 10.53 9.37
C THR A 62 9.89 9.10 9.49
N VAL A 63 10.08 8.41 8.35
CA VAL A 63 10.65 7.06 8.28
C VAL A 63 11.87 7.09 7.38
N LYS A 64 12.99 6.57 7.86
CA LYS A 64 14.24 6.52 7.10
C LYS A 64 14.29 5.35 6.13
N ARG A 65 15.17 5.45 5.13
CA ARG A 65 15.46 4.33 4.23
C ARG A 65 16.09 3.18 5.01
N GLY A 66 15.67 1.95 4.70
CA GLY A 66 16.12 0.74 5.40
C GLY A 66 15.58 0.58 6.81
N GLU A 67 14.70 1.46 7.29
CA GLU A 67 14.08 1.34 8.61
C GLU A 67 12.97 0.30 8.60
N LEU A 68 12.98 -0.62 9.57
CA LEU A 68 11.87 -1.52 9.86
C LEU A 68 11.01 -0.92 10.97
N MET A 69 9.86 -0.38 10.62
CA MET A 69 8.93 0.28 11.53
C MET A 69 7.68 -0.55 11.78
N ALA A 70 7.23 -0.64 13.03
CA ALA A 70 5.95 -1.22 13.41
C ALA A 70 4.98 -0.14 13.91
N ILE A 71 3.78 -0.07 13.31
CA ILE A 71 2.70 0.83 13.72
C ILE A 71 1.74 0.06 14.60
N ILE A 72 1.66 0.44 15.87
CA ILE A 72 0.84 -0.23 16.88
C ILE A 72 -0.34 0.67 17.28
N GLY A 73 -1.50 0.07 17.50
CA GLY A 73 -2.70 0.80 17.95
C GLY A 73 -3.95 -0.07 17.91
N ASN A 74 -5.01 0.39 18.56
CA ASN A 74 -6.29 -0.31 18.60
C ASN A 74 -6.93 -0.44 17.21
N SER A 75 -7.90 -1.36 17.06
CA SER A 75 -8.72 -1.40 15.84
C SER A 75 -9.44 -0.05 15.65
N GLY A 76 -9.49 0.43 14.41
CA GLY A 76 -10.07 1.73 14.07
C GLY A 76 -9.16 2.95 14.33
N SER A 77 -7.91 2.78 14.79
CA SER A 77 -6.98 3.91 15.01
C SER A 77 -6.36 4.51 13.73
N GLY A 78 -6.80 4.10 12.53
CA GLY A 78 -6.34 4.67 11.27
C GLY A 78 -5.11 3.99 10.64
N LYS A 79 -4.57 2.89 11.20
CA LYS A 79 -3.38 2.19 10.66
C LYS A 79 -3.53 1.80 9.19
N SER A 80 -4.58 1.05 8.85
CA SER A 80 -4.84 0.64 7.46
C SER A 80 -5.13 1.84 6.56
N THR A 81 -5.77 2.89 7.08
CA THR A 81 -5.97 4.15 6.35
C THR A 81 -4.64 4.79 5.99
N PHE A 82 -3.71 4.88 6.95
CA PHE A 82 -2.38 5.41 6.72
C PHE A 82 -1.60 4.55 5.71
N LEU A 83 -1.58 3.22 5.88
CA LEU A 83 -0.94 2.30 4.93
C LEU A 83 -1.51 2.45 3.51
N ASN A 84 -2.83 2.60 3.36
CA ASN A 84 -3.46 2.82 2.06
C ASN A 84 -3.01 4.13 1.41
N MET A 85 -2.83 5.21 2.17
CA MET A 85 -2.36 6.47 1.63
C MET A 85 -0.91 6.40 1.17
N ILE A 86 0.01 5.88 2.01
CA ILE A 86 1.41 5.70 1.59
C ILE A 86 1.55 4.66 0.49
N GLY A 87 0.65 3.68 0.39
CA GLY A 87 0.56 2.73 -0.73
C GLY A 87 -0.01 3.32 -2.03
N GLY A 88 -0.46 4.58 -2.03
CA GLY A 88 -1.08 5.22 -3.19
C GLY A 88 -2.44 4.64 -3.59
N LEU A 89 -3.14 4.02 -2.63
CA LEU A 89 -4.46 3.40 -2.82
C LEU A 89 -5.60 4.35 -2.41
N ASP A 90 -5.28 5.32 -1.56
CA ASP A 90 -6.20 6.38 -1.13
C ASP A 90 -5.46 7.71 -1.10
N ARG A 91 -6.20 8.82 -1.19
CA ARG A 91 -5.63 10.17 -1.14
C ARG A 91 -5.90 10.80 0.21
N PRO A 92 -4.92 11.50 0.80
CA PRO A 92 -5.13 12.30 1.99
C PRO A 92 -6.17 13.40 1.74
N SER A 93 -6.81 13.90 2.82
CA SER A 93 -7.74 15.04 2.75
C SER A 93 -7.04 16.38 2.92
N ALA A 94 -5.95 16.42 3.72
CA ALA A 94 -5.10 17.59 3.95
C ALA A 94 -3.72 17.16 4.50
N GLY A 95 -2.80 18.12 4.64
CA GLY A 95 -1.43 17.90 5.08
C GLY A 95 -0.48 17.59 3.93
N LYS A 96 0.70 17.04 4.23
CA LYS A 96 1.72 16.69 3.24
C LYS A 96 2.09 15.21 3.37
N LEU A 97 2.33 14.55 2.24
CA LEU A 97 2.76 13.16 2.19
C LEU A 97 3.77 12.97 1.05
N TYR A 98 5.01 12.71 1.44
CA TYR A 98 6.09 12.38 0.53
C TYR A 98 6.56 10.94 0.76
N VAL A 99 6.77 10.21 -0.34
CA VAL A 99 7.36 8.87 -0.32
C VAL A 99 8.41 8.78 -1.42
N ASP A 100 9.62 8.34 -1.06
CA ASP A 100 10.78 8.30 -1.96
C ASP A 100 11.02 9.66 -2.65
N GLY A 101 10.88 10.77 -1.89
CA GLY A 101 11.01 12.14 -2.36
C GLY A 101 9.86 12.65 -3.24
N LYS A 102 8.78 11.88 -3.43
CA LYS A 102 7.68 12.22 -4.32
C LYS A 102 6.43 12.63 -3.54
N ASN A 103 5.84 13.76 -3.90
CA ASN A 103 4.58 14.23 -3.31
C ASN A 103 3.39 13.43 -3.84
N LEU A 104 2.78 12.57 -3.01
CA LEU A 104 1.66 11.73 -3.42
C LEU A 104 0.36 12.50 -3.70
N PHE A 105 0.19 13.70 -3.10
CA PHE A 105 -0.96 14.55 -3.40
C PHE A 105 -0.97 15.06 -4.84
N GLN A 106 0.21 15.32 -5.41
CA GLN A 106 0.36 15.94 -6.72
C GLN A 106 0.44 14.92 -7.86
N MET A 107 0.57 13.62 -7.53
CA MET A 107 0.65 12.57 -8.55
C MET A 107 -0.65 12.46 -9.36
N THR A 108 -0.49 12.41 -10.68
CA THR A 108 -1.55 11.99 -11.61
C THR A 108 -1.86 10.50 -11.44
N GLU A 109 -3.01 10.03 -11.95
CA GLU A 109 -3.37 8.62 -11.90
C GLU A 109 -2.32 7.70 -12.56
N ASN A 110 -1.71 8.15 -13.67
CA ASN A 110 -0.65 7.41 -14.36
C ASN A 110 0.63 7.31 -13.51
N GLU A 111 0.99 8.38 -12.80
CA GLU A 111 2.14 8.39 -11.88
C GLU A 111 1.88 7.50 -10.67
N LEU A 112 0.65 7.51 -10.11
CA LEU A 112 0.27 6.60 -9.04
C LEU A 112 0.31 5.13 -9.48
N VAL A 113 -0.07 4.82 -10.72
CA VAL A 113 0.06 3.46 -11.27
C VAL A 113 1.53 3.03 -11.32
N LYS A 114 2.43 3.89 -11.82
CA LYS A 114 3.88 3.63 -11.84
C LYS A 114 4.44 3.50 -10.42
N TYR A 115 4.07 4.40 -9.53
CA TYR A 115 4.44 4.37 -8.12
C TYR A 115 4.09 3.03 -7.46
N LYS A 116 2.84 2.59 -7.59
CA LYS A 116 2.36 1.30 -7.04
C LYS A 116 3.09 0.08 -7.62
N ARG A 117 3.50 0.13 -8.89
CA ARG A 117 4.19 -0.98 -9.56
C ARG A 117 5.67 -1.07 -9.21
N SER A 118 6.35 0.06 -9.04
CA SER A 118 7.81 0.12 -8.95
C SER A 118 8.34 0.48 -7.56
N THR A 119 7.54 1.18 -6.74
CA THR A 119 8.02 1.71 -5.46
C THR A 119 7.47 0.91 -4.28
N VAL A 120 6.24 0.41 -4.38
CA VAL A 120 5.54 -0.22 -3.24
C VAL A 120 5.29 -1.69 -3.46
N GLY A 121 5.66 -2.52 -2.46
CA GLY A 121 5.13 -3.87 -2.27
C GLY A 121 4.10 -3.83 -1.15
N PHE A 122 2.93 -4.44 -1.34
CA PHE A 122 1.87 -4.43 -0.35
C PHE A 122 1.45 -5.85 0.03
N VAL A 123 1.51 -6.16 1.33
CA VAL A 123 1.02 -7.41 1.92
C VAL A 123 -0.28 -7.09 2.68
N TRP A 124 -1.41 -7.61 2.17
CA TRP A 124 -2.72 -7.37 2.74
C TRP A 124 -3.02 -8.29 3.91
N GLN A 125 -3.83 -7.82 4.86
CA GLN A 125 -4.39 -8.63 5.95
C GLN A 125 -5.12 -9.89 5.44
N ASN A 126 -5.86 -9.75 4.34
CA ASN A 126 -6.56 -10.88 3.71
C ASN A 126 -5.77 -11.38 2.49
N ASN A 127 -5.19 -12.57 2.60
CA ASN A 127 -4.41 -13.22 1.54
C ASN A 127 -5.16 -13.36 0.22
N ALA A 128 -6.50 -13.48 0.25
CA ALA A 128 -7.32 -13.57 -0.95
C ALA A 128 -7.20 -12.34 -1.88
N ARG A 129 -6.72 -11.21 -1.37
CA ARG A 129 -6.44 -10.01 -2.20
C ARG A 129 -5.10 -10.09 -2.94
N ASN A 130 -4.18 -10.92 -2.46
CA ASN A 130 -2.85 -11.05 -3.05
C ASN A 130 -2.73 -12.27 -3.97
N LEU A 131 -3.62 -13.25 -3.86
CA LEU A 131 -3.44 -14.58 -4.43
C LEU A 131 -4.54 -14.91 -5.44
N LEU A 132 -4.13 -15.41 -6.60
CA LEU A 132 -5.04 -15.93 -7.63
C LEU A 132 -5.16 -17.46 -7.44
N PRO A 133 -6.35 -17.97 -7.06
CA PRO A 133 -6.50 -19.35 -6.57
C PRO A 133 -6.28 -20.44 -7.63
N TYR A 134 -6.39 -20.09 -8.90
CA TYR A 134 -6.20 -21.01 -10.03
C TYR A 134 -4.74 -21.09 -10.50
N LEU A 135 -3.87 -20.17 -10.06
CA LEU A 135 -2.44 -20.17 -10.36
C LEU A 135 -1.64 -20.95 -9.31
N THR A 136 -0.50 -21.47 -9.70
CA THR A 136 0.52 -22.02 -8.80
C THR A 136 1.22 -20.93 -8.00
N ALA A 137 2.01 -21.30 -6.98
CA ALA A 137 2.75 -20.32 -6.17
C ALA A 137 3.70 -19.46 -7.03
N TRP A 138 4.49 -20.07 -7.94
CA TRP A 138 5.42 -19.31 -8.78
C TRP A 138 4.71 -18.42 -9.80
N GLU A 139 3.58 -18.87 -10.37
CA GLU A 139 2.78 -18.06 -11.29
C GLU A 139 2.17 -16.84 -10.59
N ASN A 140 1.70 -17.01 -9.34
CA ASN A 140 1.24 -15.90 -8.51
C ASN A 140 2.35 -14.86 -8.31
N VAL A 141 3.57 -15.30 -7.94
CA VAL A 141 4.71 -14.39 -7.72
C VAL A 141 5.15 -13.70 -9.00
N MET A 142 5.05 -14.37 -10.16
CA MET A 142 5.41 -13.79 -11.45
C MET A 142 4.37 -12.75 -11.95
N THR A 143 3.11 -12.90 -11.54
CA THR A 143 2.00 -12.06 -12.06
C THR A 143 2.27 -10.55 -12.01
N PRO A 144 2.73 -9.93 -10.91
CA PRO A 144 3.03 -8.49 -10.89
C PRO A 144 4.09 -8.06 -11.92
N MET A 145 5.03 -8.93 -12.25
CA MET A 145 6.11 -8.63 -13.20
C MET A 145 5.60 -8.54 -14.65
N LEU A 146 4.41 -9.10 -14.95
CA LEU A 146 3.79 -9.05 -16.28
C LEU A 146 3.20 -7.66 -16.59
N PHE A 147 2.94 -6.85 -15.56
CA PHE A 147 2.33 -5.52 -15.69
C PHE A 147 3.36 -4.37 -15.71
N VAL A 148 4.65 -4.67 -15.60
CA VAL A 148 5.71 -3.66 -15.74
C VAL A 148 5.88 -3.34 -17.22
N GLU A 149 5.84 -2.05 -17.58
CA GLU A 149 5.98 -1.62 -18.99
C GLU A 149 7.38 -1.93 -19.51
N GLU A 150 7.46 -2.53 -20.70
CA GLU A 150 8.70 -2.99 -21.36
C GLU A 150 9.67 -1.87 -21.72
N LYS A 151 9.29 -0.59 -21.55
CA LYS A 151 10.10 0.57 -21.97
C LYS A 151 11.41 0.73 -21.18
N GLU A 152 11.57 0.09 -20.04
CA GLU A 152 12.76 0.27 -19.19
C GLU A 152 13.78 -0.89 -19.27
N LYS A 153 13.36 -2.09 -19.59
CA LYS A 153 14.16 -3.29 -20.00
C LYS A 153 13.16 -4.42 -20.25
N ALA A 154 13.08 -4.91 -21.48
CA ALA A 154 12.32 -6.12 -21.79
C ALA A 154 12.96 -7.30 -21.04
N VAL A 155 12.42 -7.62 -19.85
CA VAL A 155 12.80 -8.80 -19.07
C VAL A 155 12.08 -9.98 -19.69
N SER A 156 12.83 -11.01 -20.12
CA SER A 156 12.23 -12.20 -20.71
C SER A 156 11.32 -12.94 -19.73
N GLU A 157 10.39 -13.73 -20.25
CA GLU A 157 9.50 -14.54 -19.40
C GLU A 157 10.29 -15.54 -18.54
N GLU A 158 11.39 -16.06 -19.09
CA GLU A 158 12.30 -16.96 -18.37
C GLU A 158 12.98 -16.27 -17.18
N GLU A 159 13.41 -15.03 -17.34
CA GLU A 159 13.99 -14.24 -16.24
C GLU A 159 12.94 -13.90 -15.17
N LYS A 160 11.70 -13.55 -15.57
CA LYS A 160 10.59 -13.33 -14.63
C LYS A 160 10.29 -14.60 -13.83
N LYS A 161 10.23 -15.76 -14.50
CA LYS A 161 10.06 -17.07 -13.84
C LYS A 161 11.20 -17.39 -12.88
N LYS A 162 12.46 -17.18 -13.31
CA LYS A 162 13.64 -17.37 -12.48
C LYS A 162 13.54 -16.51 -11.21
N ARG A 163 13.21 -15.24 -11.36
CA ARG A 163 13.01 -14.31 -10.23
C ARG A 163 11.90 -14.77 -9.29
N ALA A 164 10.76 -15.25 -9.82
CA ALA A 164 9.66 -15.78 -9.00
C ALA A 164 10.11 -16.99 -8.16
N LEU A 165 10.89 -17.91 -8.75
CA LEU A 165 11.43 -19.05 -8.04
C LEU A 165 12.44 -18.64 -6.95
N GLU A 166 13.33 -17.70 -7.23
CA GLU A 166 14.28 -17.15 -6.24
C GLU A 166 13.55 -16.52 -5.05
N LEU A 167 12.44 -15.80 -5.29
CA LEU A 167 11.62 -15.22 -4.23
C LEU A 167 10.91 -16.29 -3.40
N LEU A 168 10.44 -17.38 -4.01
CA LEU A 168 9.87 -18.50 -3.27
C LEU A 168 10.92 -19.21 -2.41
N GLU A 169 12.14 -19.37 -2.90
CA GLU A 169 13.25 -19.87 -2.07
C GLU A 169 13.55 -18.94 -0.90
N LEU A 170 13.55 -17.62 -1.15
CA LEU A 170 13.81 -16.59 -0.13
C LEU A 170 12.80 -16.65 1.03
N VAL A 171 11.52 -16.97 0.75
CA VAL A 171 10.47 -17.14 1.76
C VAL A 171 10.33 -18.61 2.24
N GLY A 172 11.24 -19.50 1.87
CA GLY A 172 11.28 -20.91 2.30
C GLY A 172 10.22 -21.80 1.64
N LEU A 173 9.74 -21.44 0.44
CA LEU A 173 8.68 -22.16 -0.29
C LEU A 173 9.12 -22.74 -1.65
N GLY A 174 10.42 -22.87 -1.91
CA GLY A 174 10.90 -23.43 -3.17
C GLY A 174 10.36 -24.83 -3.46
N HIS A 175 10.21 -25.67 -2.43
CA HIS A 175 9.62 -27.02 -2.52
C HIS A 175 8.10 -27.01 -2.81
N ARG A 176 7.42 -25.85 -2.68
CA ARG A 176 5.98 -25.66 -2.89
C ARG A 176 5.67 -24.86 -4.16
N LYS A 177 6.66 -24.56 -4.99
CA LYS A 177 6.54 -23.68 -6.17
C LYS A 177 5.37 -24.02 -7.08
N ASP A 178 5.11 -25.30 -7.32
CA ASP A 178 4.06 -25.79 -8.22
C ASP A 178 2.71 -26.04 -7.50
N SER A 179 2.64 -25.78 -6.18
CA SER A 179 1.41 -25.95 -5.40
C SER A 179 0.40 -24.84 -5.72
N LYS A 180 -0.87 -25.21 -5.85
CA LYS A 180 -1.99 -24.28 -5.92
C LYS A 180 -2.37 -23.80 -4.53
N LEU A 181 -3.13 -22.70 -4.46
CA LEU A 181 -3.51 -22.05 -3.22
C LEU A 181 -4.19 -22.99 -2.21
N ASN A 182 -5.10 -23.84 -2.70
CA ASN A 182 -5.83 -24.83 -1.87
C ASN A 182 -4.95 -25.95 -1.29
N GLN A 183 -3.70 -26.07 -1.75
CA GLN A 183 -2.71 -27.04 -1.28
C GLN A 183 -1.73 -26.42 -0.26
N LEU A 184 -1.87 -25.11 0.00
CA LEU A 184 -1.02 -24.34 0.89
C LEU A 184 -1.73 -24.04 2.21
N SER A 185 -1.02 -24.19 3.32
CA SER A 185 -1.48 -23.71 4.63
C SER A 185 -1.62 -22.17 4.67
N GLY A 186 -2.34 -21.62 5.62
CA GLY A 186 -2.48 -20.16 5.78
C GLY A 186 -1.13 -19.44 5.89
N GLY A 187 -0.18 -20.00 6.65
CA GLY A 187 1.16 -19.43 6.77
C GLY A 187 1.99 -19.55 5.47
N GLU A 188 1.83 -20.64 4.70
CA GLU A 188 2.45 -20.75 3.36
C GLU A 188 1.86 -19.74 2.38
N GLN A 189 0.53 -19.56 2.39
CA GLN A 189 -0.14 -18.53 1.58
C GLN A 189 0.36 -17.12 1.94
N GLN A 190 0.55 -16.83 3.24
CA GLN A 190 1.10 -15.57 3.68
C GLN A 190 2.53 -15.35 3.17
N ARG A 191 3.37 -16.37 3.18
CA ARG A 191 4.73 -16.31 2.62
C ARG A 191 4.72 -16.10 1.10
N VAL A 192 3.78 -16.72 0.37
CA VAL A 192 3.59 -16.44 -1.07
C VAL A 192 3.17 -14.97 -1.27
N ALA A 193 2.27 -14.43 -0.45
CA ALA A 193 1.86 -13.01 -0.52
C ALA A 193 3.05 -12.05 -0.30
N ILE A 194 3.95 -12.37 0.62
CA ILE A 194 5.20 -11.62 0.83
C ILE A 194 6.10 -11.70 -0.42
N ALA A 195 6.26 -12.87 -1.02
CA ALA A 195 7.04 -13.04 -2.25
C ALA A 195 6.44 -12.24 -3.43
N ILE A 196 5.10 -12.19 -3.56
CA ILE A 196 4.39 -11.36 -4.54
C ILE A 196 4.69 -9.88 -4.32
N ALA A 197 4.63 -9.41 -3.07
CA ALA A 197 4.92 -8.01 -2.75
C ALA A 197 6.36 -7.60 -3.10
N LEU A 198 7.31 -8.53 -3.08
CA LEU A 198 8.72 -8.34 -3.44
C LEU A 198 9.02 -8.49 -4.94
N ALA A 199 8.05 -8.91 -5.76
CA ALA A 199 8.27 -9.32 -7.15
C ALA A 199 8.99 -8.25 -8.00
N ASN A 200 8.56 -6.99 -7.88
CA ASN A 200 9.07 -5.86 -8.66
C ASN A 200 10.21 -5.08 -7.96
N ASN A 201 10.90 -5.68 -6.98
CA ASN A 201 11.94 -5.01 -6.20
C ASN A 201 11.50 -3.66 -5.62
N PRO A 202 10.43 -3.62 -4.82
CA PRO A 202 9.91 -2.38 -4.28
C PRO A 202 10.95 -1.73 -3.34
N LYS A 203 10.94 -0.39 -3.28
CA LYS A 203 11.74 0.38 -2.32
C LYS A 203 11.09 0.46 -0.94
N LEU A 204 9.78 0.22 -0.87
CA LEU A 204 8.97 0.27 0.34
C LEU A 204 8.07 -0.96 0.40
N LEU A 205 8.18 -1.74 1.48
CA LEU A 205 7.30 -2.87 1.75
C LEU A 205 6.31 -2.49 2.85
N LEU A 206 5.03 -2.53 2.53
CA LEU A 206 3.93 -2.27 3.45
C LEU A 206 3.24 -3.58 3.82
N ALA A 207 2.92 -3.77 5.09
CA ALA A 207 2.22 -4.95 5.56
C ALA A 207 1.09 -4.55 6.53
N ASP A 208 -0.15 -4.83 6.17
CA ASP A 208 -1.34 -4.58 7.00
C ASP A 208 -1.72 -5.87 7.73
N GLU A 209 -1.46 -5.91 9.03
CA GLU A 209 -1.69 -7.07 9.90
C GLU A 209 -1.20 -8.41 9.32
N PRO A 210 0.08 -8.52 8.90
CA PRO A 210 0.59 -9.69 8.15
C PRO A 210 0.55 -11.00 8.95
N THR A 211 0.28 -10.94 10.24
CA THR A 211 0.20 -12.08 11.16
C THR A 211 -1.21 -12.33 11.71
N GLY A 212 -2.20 -11.51 11.34
CA GLY A 212 -3.54 -11.56 11.93
C GLY A 212 -4.35 -12.83 11.65
N ALA A 213 -3.96 -13.63 10.64
CA ALA A 213 -4.70 -14.82 10.22
C ALA A 213 -3.94 -16.14 10.48
N VAL A 214 -2.84 -16.11 11.26
CA VAL A 214 -1.99 -17.27 11.51
C VAL A 214 -1.79 -17.53 13.00
N ASP A 215 -1.38 -18.74 13.38
CA ASP A 215 -1.03 -19.06 14.76
C ASP A 215 0.24 -18.32 15.23
N ARG A 216 0.46 -18.29 16.55
CA ARG A 216 1.55 -17.51 17.16
C ARG A 216 2.94 -17.90 16.65
N LYS A 217 3.20 -19.19 16.48
CA LYS A 217 4.51 -19.66 15.99
C LYS A 217 4.76 -19.18 14.55
N THR A 218 3.77 -19.35 13.70
CA THR A 218 3.81 -18.86 12.31
C THR A 218 3.93 -17.33 12.26
N ALA A 219 3.29 -16.61 13.18
CA ALA A 219 3.42 -15.15 13.31
C ALA A 219 4.87 -14.76 13.64
N ASP A 220 5.51 -15.41 14.61
CA ASP A 220 6.90 -15.16 14.98
C ASP A 220 7.85 -15.45 13.79
N ASP A 221 7.63 -16.55 13.06
CA ASP A 221 8.39 -16.90 11.85
C ASP A 221 8.25 -15.83 10.74
N ILE A 222 7.05 -15.26 10.55
CA ILE A 222 6.78 -14.19 9.58
C ILE A 222 7.49 -12.89 9.98
N LEU A 223 7.45 -12.51 11.25
CA LEU A 223 8.12 -11.30 11.74
C LEU A 223 9.65 -11.43 11.61
N GLU A 224 10.20 -12.58 11.95
CA GLU A 224 11.64 -12.87 11.75
C GLU A 224 12.02 -12.86 10.27
N MET A 225 11.10 -13.30 9.38
CA MET A 225 11.30 -13.19 7.93
C MET A 225 11.38 -11.74 7.49
N PHE A 226 10.48 -10.85 7.93
CA PHE A 226 10.56 -9.43 7.62
C PHE A 226 11.87 -8.81 8.08
N ARG A 227 12.36 -9.17 9.29
CA ARG A 227 13.64 -8.70 9.80
C ARG A 227 14.80 -9.12 8.87
N LYS A 228 14.85 -10.42 8.50
CA LYS A 228 15.88 -10.95 7.59
C LYS A 228 15.80 -10.34 6.18
N LEU A 229 14.59 -10.08 5.68
CA LEU A 229 14.38 -9.41 4.39
C LEU A 229 14.92 -7.98 4.43
N ASN A 230 14.63 -7.24 5.50
CA ASN A 230 15.14 -5.88 5.70
C ASN A 230 16.67 -5.85 5.78
N GLU A 231 17.29 -6.74 6.54
CA GLU A 231 18.76 -6.85 6.64
C GLU A 231 19.43 -7.21 5.29
N LYS A 232 18.75 -7.99 4.44
CA LYS A 232 19.31 -8.48 3.17
C LYS A 232 19.07 -7.54 1.99
N LEU A 233 17.95 -6.82 1.99
CA LEU A 233 17.50 -6.00 0.86
C LEU A 233 17.65 -4.49 1.10
N GLY A 234 17.74 -4.05 2.34
CA GLY A 234 17.87 -2.65 2.76
C GLY A 234 16.53 -2.00 2.96
#